data_f72864d7791a9af220ef0dc2536be49b
#
_entry.id   f72864d7791a9af220ef0dc2536be49b
#
_cell.length_a   1.000
_cell.length_b   1.000
_cell.length_c   1.000
_cell.angle_alpha   90.00
_cell.angle_beta   90.00
_cell.angle_gamma   90.00
#
_symmetry.space_group_name_H-M   'P 1'
#
loop_
_entity.id
_entity.type
_entity.pdbx_description
1 polymer ?
#
loop_
_entity_poly.entity_id
_entity_poly.type
_entity_poly.pdbx_seq_one_letter_code
_entity_poly.pdbx_strand_id
1 'polypeptide(L)'
;MKTIEIIFSPTGGTEKVAHIIAGRWASDTVTIDLCDAKADFSQWVISKEDQVLIAMPSFGGRAPAAAIERLKRIAGNGAACTLVCVYGNRAYEDTLAEMEDAAKQSGFQIKAAVAAVAEHSILPLSLIHI
;
A
#
# COMPACT_ATOMS: atom_id res chain seq x y z
N MET A 1 -18.23 -6.91 -1.47
CA MET A 1 -17.00 -6.33 -0.93
C MET A 1 -15.79 -7.04 -1.51
N LYS A 2 -14.82 -6.29 -1.99
CA LYS A 2 -13.56 -6.84 -2.49
C LYS A 2 -12.43 -6.46 -1.53
N THR A 3 -11.38 -7.27 -1.52
CA THR A 3 -10.12 -6.91 -0.87
C THR A 3 -9.13 -6.57 -1.97
N ILE A 4 -8.61 -5.36 -1.94
CA ILE A 4 -7.76 -4.82 -3.00
C ILE A 4 -6.40 -4.46 -2.41
N GLU A 5 -5.34 -4.96 -3.06
CA GLU A 5 -3.97 -4.59 -2.73
C GLU A 5 -3.45 -3.63 -3.79
N ILE A 6 -3.13 -2.41 -3.40
CA ILE A 6 -2.47 -1.42 -4.27
C ILE A 6 -1.00 -1.40 -3.88
N ILE A 7 -0.13 -1.93 -4.75
CA ILE A 7 1.25 -2.24 -4.38
C ILE A 7 2.25 -1.63 -5.34
N PHE A 8 3.27 -0.99 -4.79
CA PHE A 8 4.46 -0.61 -5.55
C PHE A 8 5.63 -1.45 -5.01
N SER A 9 6.06 -2.46 -5.77
CA SER A 9 7.08 -3.41 -5.32
C SER A 9 8.07 -3.75 -6.42
N PRO A 10 9.02 -2.84 -6.71
CA PRO A 10 9.96 -3.06 -7.80
C PRO A 10 10.87 -4.27 -7.59
N THR A 11 11.13 -4.68 -6.35
CA THR A 11 12.02 -5.81 -6.04
C THR A 11 11.31 -7.00 -5.39
N GLY A 12 10.00 -6.91 -5.16
CA GLY A 12 9.22 -8.01 -4.60
C GLY A 12 9.07 -8.04 -3.08
N GLY A 13 9.88 -7.28 -2.36
CA GLY A 13 9.83 -7.29 -0.89
C GLY A 13 8.57 -6.70 -0.32
N THR A 14 8.13 -5.58 -0.87
CA THR A 14 6.88 -4.92 -0.45
C THR A 14 5.69 -5.81 -0.73
N GLU A 15 5.68 -6.48 -1.89
CA GLU A 15 4.60 -7.39 -2.27
C GLU A 15 4.47 -8.53 -1.27
N LYS A 16 5.58 -9.11 -0.83
CA LYS A 16 5.55 -10.21 0.15
C LYS A 16 4.90 -9.76 1.45
N VAL A 17 5.27 -8.58 1.95
CA VAL A 17 4.69 -8.04 3.19
C VAL A 17 3.19 -7.78 3.00
N ALA A 18 2.82 -7.17 1.88
CA ALA A 18 1.43 -6.86 1.58
C ALA A 18 0.59 -8.13 1.54
N HIS A 19 1.08 -9.19 0.89
CA HIS A 19 0.34 -10.45 0.79
C HIS A 19 0.18 -11.13 2.15
N ILE A 20 1.15 -11.01 3.04
CA ILE A 20 1.04 -11.57 4.38
C ILE A 20 -0.10 -10.88 5.14
N ILE A 21 -0.18 -9.56 5.05
CA ILE A 21 -1.20 -8.79 5.75
C ILE A 21 -2.58 -9.03 5.14
N ALA A 22 -2.69 -8.88 3.82
CA ALA A 22 -3.97 -9.05 3.12
C ALA A 22 -4.51 -10.47 3.24
N GLY A 23 -3.63 -11.46 3.29
CA GLY A 23 -4.01 -12.85 3.46
C GLY A 23 -4.70 -13.13 4.79
N ARG A 24 -4.52 -12.25 5.77
CA ARG A 24 -5.24 -12.34 7.05
C ARG A 24 -6.67 -11.85 6.92
N TRP A 25 -6.94 -11.04 5.92
CA TRP A 25 -8.27 -10.43 5.74
C TRP A 25 -9.15 -11.29 4.83
N ALA A 26 -8.56 -11.87 3.77
CA ALA A 26 -9.31 -12.61 2.78
C ALA A 26 -8.41 -13.60 2.05
N SER A 27 -9.01 -14.66 1.51
CA SER A 27 -8.30 -15.65 0.68
C SER A 27 -8.11 -15.16 -0.75
N ASP A 28 -9.01 -14.29 -1.22
CA ASP A 28 -8.95 -13.74 -2.58
C ASP A 28 -8.73 -12.24 -2.52
N THR A 29 -7.73 -11.77 -3.25
CA THR A 29 -7.43 -10.34 -3.34
C THR A 29 -7.26 -9.95 -4.80
N VAL A 30 -7.60 -8.69 -5.10
CA VAL A 30 -7.33 -8.08 -6.39
C VAL A 30 -6.11 -7.20 -6.21
N THR A 31 -5.12 -7.34 -7.08
CA THR A 31 -3.88 -6.56 -6.99
C THR A 31 -3.84 -5.49 -8.07
N ILE A 32 -3.58 -4.27 -7.65
CA ILE A 32 -3.28 -3.15 -8.54
C ILE A 32 -1.79 -2.90 -8.45
N ASP A 33 -1.07 -3.14 -9.54
CA ASP A 33 0.39 -3.01 -9.57
C ASP A 33 0.78 -1.59 -9.99
N LEU A 34 1.26 -0.80 -9.03
CA LEU A 34 1.69 0.57 -9.30
C LEU A 34 3.02 0.63 -10.07
N CYS A 35 3.71 -0.50 -10.21
CA CYS A 35 4.94 -0.56 -11.02
C CYS A 35 4.65 -0.55 -12.52
N ASP A 36 3.43 -0.87 -12.92
CA ASP A 36 3.07 -0.91 -14.35
C ASP A 36 2.88 0.51 -14.88
N ALA A 37 3.91 1.03 -15.52
CA ALA A 37 3.90 2.39 -16.03
C ALA A 37 2.91 2.59 -17.19
N LYS A 38 2.44 1.51 -17.80
CA LYS A 38 1.50 1.58 -18.94
C LYS A 38 0.05 1.40 -18.54
N ALA A 39 -0.21 1.06 -17.28
CA ALA A 39 -1.57 0.83 -16.82
C ALA A 39 -2.37 2.14 -16.76
N ASP A 40 -3.65 2.02 -17.04
CA ASP A 40 -4.58 3.13 -16.82
C ASP A 40 -5.24 2.94 -15.45
N PHE A 41 -4.70 3.61 -14.46
CA PHE A 41 -5.18 3.46 -13.08
C PHE A 41 -6.58 4.06 -12.88
N SER A 42 -7.03 4.93 -13.76
CA SER A 42 -8.37 5.49 -13.68
C SER A 42 -9.47 4.48 -14.00
N GLN A 43 -9.11 3.32 -14.58
CA GLN A 43 -10.09 2.28 -14.90
C GLN A 43 -10.52 1.46 -13.70
N TRP A 44 -9.77 1.53 -12.59
CA TRP A 44 -10.11 0.73 -11.43
C TRP A 44 -11.33 1.29 -10.72
N VAL A 45 -12.29 0.41 -10.46
CA VAL A 45 -13.52 0.77 -9.76
C VAL A 45 -13.45 0.26 -8.33
N ILE A 46 -13.37 1.18 -7.39
CA ILE A 46 -13.31 0.86 -5.96
C ILE A 46 -14.60 1.36 -5.34
N SER A 47 -15.24 0.51 -4.55
CA SER A 47 -16.50 0.84 -3.86
C SER A 47 -16.20 1.17 -2.40
N LYS A 48 -17.08 1.96 -1.80
CA LYS A 48 -16.96 2.34 -0.39
C LYS A 48 -16.86 1.13 0.54
N GLU A 49 -17.49 0.01 0.15
CA GLU A 49 -17.49 -1.22 0.95
C GLU A 49 -16.23 -2.04 0.79
N ASP A 50 -15.37 -1.71 -0.18
CA ASP A 50 -14.15 -2.47 -0.42
C ASP A 50 -13.14 -2.22 0.69
N GLN A 51 -12.31 -3.22 0.93
CA GLN A 51 -11.22 -3.16 1.90
C GLN A 51 -9.92 -3.04 1.12
N VAL A 52 -9.13 -2.00 1.39
CA VAL A 52 -7.96 -1.67 0.58
C VAL A 52 -6.70 -1.66 1.44
N LEU A 53 -5.63 -2.25 0.89
CA LEU A 53 -4.31 -2.16 1.47
C LEU A 53 -3.41 -1.45 0.45
N ILE A 54 -2.73 -0.41 0.88
CA ILE A 54 -1.81 0.35 0.02
C ILE A 54 -0.41 0.16 0.58
N ALA A 55 0.47 -0.46 -0.22
CA ALA A 55 1.82 -0.79 0.23
C ALA A 55 2.88 -0.26 -0.73
N MET A 56 3.92 0.33 -0.17
CA MET A 56 5.07 0.77 -0.94
C MET A 56 6.32 0.83 -0.05
N PRO A 57 7.52 0.76 -0.64
CA PRO A 57 8.75 0.85 0.13
C PRO A 57 9.10 2.29 0.47
N SER A 58 9.96 2.44 1.48
CA SER A 58 10.57 3.73 1.78
C SER A 58 11.90 3.81 1.03
N PHE A 59 12.06 4.81 0.17
CA PHE A 59 13.30 5.05 -0.56
C PHE A 59 13.98 6.28 0.03
N GLY A 60 15.06 6.04 0.80
CA GLY A 60 15.77 7.14 1.44
C GLY A 60 14.91 7.95 2.39
N GLY A 61 13.95 7.33 3.04
CA GLY A 61 13.03 8.00 3.95
C GLY A 61 11.82 8.65 3.29
N ARG A 62 11.68 8.51 1.97
CA ARG A 62 10.59 9.12 1.20
C ARG A 62 9.81 8.07 0.44
N ALA A 63 8.56 8.36 0.14
CA ALA A 63 7.76 7.51 -0.72
C ALA A 63 8.26 7.61 -2.17
N PRO A 64 8.19 6.51 -2.95
CA PRO A 64 8.56 6.57 -4.36
C PRO A 64 7.64 7.52 -5.12
N ALA A 65 8.22 8.50 -5.81
CA ALA A 65 7.43 9.52 -6.49
C ALA A 65 6.45 8.93 -7.50
N ALA A 66 6.89 7.91 -8.26
CA ALA A 66 6.02 7.27 -9.24
C ALA A 66 4.83 6.57 -8.56
N ALA A 67 5.05 5.95 -7.41
CA ALA A 67 3.98 5.29 -6.67
C ALA A 67 2.94 6.30 -6.19
N ILE A 68 3.40 7.41 -5.64
CA ILE A 68 2.51 8.47 -5.15
C ILE A 68 1.68 9.04 -6.31
N GLU A 69 2.32 9.36 -7.42
CA GLU A 69 1.63 9.92 -8.57
C GLU A 69 0.56 8.96 -9.10
N ARG A 70 0.92 7.68 -9.24
CA ARG A 70 -0.02 6.68 -9.77
C ARG A 70 -1.15 6.39 -8.81
N LEU A 71 -0.88 6.38 -7.50
CA LEU A 71 -1.91 6.21 -6.50
C LEU A 71 -2.97 7.31 -6.61
N LYS A 72 -2.54 8.54 -6.86
CA LYS A 72 -3.47 9.67 -6.99
C LYS A 72 -4.41 9.56 -8.19
N ARG A 73 -4.11 8.68 -9.15
CA ARG A 73 -4.98 8.45 -10.29
C ARG A 73 -6.11 7.48 -9.99
N ILE A 74 -6.07 6.80 -8.86
CA ILE A 74 -7.08 5.83 -8.45
C ILE A 74 -8.12 6.54 -7.58
N ALA A 75 -9.40 6.41 -7.96
CA ALA A 75 -10.47 6.98 -7.15
C ALA A 75 -10.82 6.05 -6.01
N GLY A 76 -10.62 6.51 -4.77
CA GLY A 76 -10.84 5.69 -3.59
C GLY A 76 -12.30 5.55 -3.16
N ASN A 77 -13.13 6.52 -3.53
CA ASN A 77 -14.58 6.49 -3.28
C ASN A 77 -14.98 6.25 -1.82
N GLY A 78 -14.16 6.71 -0.89
CA GLY A 78 -14.45 6.57 0.54
C GLY A 78 -14.12 5.20 1.12
N ALA A 79 -13.47 4.32 0.37
CA ALA A 79 -13.12 3.00 0.86
C ALA A 79 -12.10 3.09 2.00
N ALA A 80 -12.27 2.21 2.99
CA ALA A 80 -11.31 2.11 4.09
C ALA A 80 -9.99 1.53 3.61
N CYS A 81 -8.88 2.13 4.00
CA CYS A 81 -7.57 1.62 3.62
C CYS A 81 -6.62 1.52 4.79
N THR A 82 -5.69 0.56 4.68
CA THR A 82 -4.55 0.41 5.56
C THR A 82 -3.30 0.74 4.76
N LEU A 83 -2.48 1.63 5.29
CA LEU A 83 -1.21 1.99 4.66
C LEU A 83 -0.10 1.09 5.21
N VAL A 84 0.73 0.57 4.32
CA VAL A 84 1.86 -0.27 4.68
C VAL A 84 3.12 0.32 4.08
N CYS A 85 4.04 0.76 4.94
CA CYS A 85 5.35 1.22 4.53
C CYS A 85 6.38 0.15 4.85
N VAL A 86 7.11 -0.31 3.83
CA VAL A 86 8.15 -1.33 4.02
C VAL A 86 9.50 -0.63 3.97
N TYR A 87 10.27 -0.74 5.06
CA TYR A 87 11.53 -0.04 5.19
C TYR A 87 12.67 -1.01 5.52
N GLY A 88 13.90 -0.61 5.18
CA GLY A 88 15.08 -1.44 5.42
C GLY A 88 15.66 -1.25 6.81
N ASN A 89 16.08 -0.05 7.16
CA ASN A 89 16.80 0.18 8.40
C ASN A 89 16.67 1.57 8.96
N ARG A 90 15.78 2.42 8.46
CA ARG A 90 15.74 3.81 8.88
C ARG A 90 14.35 4.38 8.90
N ALA A 91 14.31 5.67 9.22
CA ALA A 91 13.08 6.43 9.35
C ALA A 91 12.14 6.24 8.16
N TYR A 92 10.89 6.11 8.46
CA TYR A 92 9.82 5.88 7.49
C TYR A 92 8.67 6.88 7.68
N GLU A 93 8.81 7.79 8.65
CA GLU A 93 7.72 8.71 9.00
C GLU A 93 7.31 9.58 7.83
N ASP A 94 8.28 10.08 7.07
CA ASP A 94 7.97 10.90 5.91
C ASP A 94 7.29 10.10 4.81
N THR A 95 7.69 8.83 4.66
CA THR A 95 7.04 7.93 3.70
C THR A 95 5.58 7.72 4.05
N LEU A 96 5.28 7.41 5.31
CA LEU A 96 3.90 7.23 5.75
C LEU A 96 3.10 8.52 5.62
N ALA A 97 3.70 9.67 5.94
CA ALA A 97 3.03 10.96 5.80
C ALA A 97 2.67 11.26 4.34
N GLU A 98 3.59 10.95 3.42
CA GLU A 98 3.33 11.15 2.00
C GLU A 98 2.25 10.19 1.48
N MET A 99 2.27 8.94 1.93
CA MET A 99 1.25 7.95 1.59
C MET A 99 -0.12 8.39 2.10
N GLU A 100 -0.18 8.85 3.34
CA GLU A 100 -1.41 9.33 3.96
C GLU A 100 -2.00 10.49 3.16
N ASP A 101 -1.17 11.46 2.81
CA ASP A 101 -1.62 12.62 2.05
C ASP A 101 -2.16 12.20 0.68
N ALA A 102 -1.43 11.33 -0.02
CA ALA A 102 -1.86 10.87 -1.35
C ALA A 102 -3.16 10.07 -1.27
N ALA A 103 -3.28 9.19 -0.27
CA ALA A 103 -4.49 8.38 -0.10
C ALA A 103 -5.72 9.25 0.21
N LYS A 104 -5.55 10.27 1.04
CA LYS A 104 -6.62 11.21 1.33
C LYS A 104 -7.04 12.00 0.09
N GLN A 105 -6.06 12.45 -0.71
CA GLN A 105 -6.36 13.14 -1.96
C GLN A 105 -7.10 12.25 -2.95
N SER A 106 -6.84 10.95 -2.91
CA SER A 106 -7.54 9.98 -3.77
C SER A 106 -8.92 9.60 -3.25
N GLY A 107 -9.28 10.03 -2.06
CA GLY A 107 -10.62 9.78 -1.51
C GLY A 107 -10.73 8.56 -0.63
N PHE A 108 -9.61 7.96 -0.21
CA PHE A 108 -9.63 6.85 0.74
C PHE A 108 -9.82 7.35 2.17
N GLN A 109 -10.40 6.50 3.01
CA GLN A 109 -10.44 6.71 4.45
C GLN A 109 -9.37 5.86 5.10
N ILE A 110 -8.39 6.51 5.74
CA ILE A 110 -7.28 5.79 6.36
C ILE A 110 -7.72 5.26 7.72
N LYS A 111 -7.66 3.93 7.88
CA LYS A 111 -8.03 3.26 9.13
C LYS A 111 -6.84 2.84 9.96
N ALA A 112 -5.71 2.54 9.30
CA ALA A 112 -4.51 2.11 9.98
C ALA A 112 -3.28 2.40 9.13
N ALA A 113 -2.15 2.54 9.78
CA ALA A 113 -0.86 2.67 9.11
C ALA A 113 0.12 1.71 9.78
N VAL A 114 0.85 0.96 8.97
CA VAL A 114 1.75 -0.09 9.41
C VAL A 114 3.13 0.17 8.84
N ALA A 115 4.16 0.05 9.68
CA ALA A 115 5.54 0.05 9.23
C ALA A 115 6.11 -1.35 9.42
N ALA A 116 6.71 -1.91 8.38
CA ALA A 116 7.23 -3.25 8.40
C ALA A 116 8.68 -3.29 7.90
N VAL A 117 9.49 -4.14 8.52
CA VAL A 117 10.90 -4.31 8.14
C VAL A 117 11.01 -5.29 6.99
N ALA A 118 11.74 -4.91 5.94
CA ALA A 118 11.85 -5.68 4.70
C ALA A 118 13.09 -6.58 4.62
N GLU A 119 13.96 -6.57 5.62
CA GLU A 119 15.26 -7.21 5.53
C GLU A 119 15.22 -8.72 5.41
N HIS A 120 14.17 -9.34 5.91
CA HIS A 120 14.08 -10.79 5.97
C HIS A 120 12.97 -11.28 5.05
N SER A 121 13.24 -12.42 4.40
CA SER A 121 12.25 -13.02 3.51
C SER A 121 11.02 -13.52 4.27
N ILE A 122 11.17 -13.81 5.54
CA ILE A 122 10.06 -14.20 6.41
C ILE A 122 9.92 -13.11 7.47
N LEU A 123 8.75 -12.51 7.52
CA LEU A 123 8.47 -11.43 8.45
C LEU A 123 7.46 -11.91 9.48
N PRO A 124 7.86 -12.11 10.74
CA PRO A 124 6.88 -12.45 11.78
C PRO A 124 5.89 -11.31 11.97
N LEU A 125 4.62 -11.67 12.17
CA LEU A 125 3.58 -10.66 12.36
C LEU A 125 3.87 -9.74 13.56
N SER A 126 4.61 -10.23 14.55
CA SER A 126 4.99 -9.42 15.70
C SER A 126 5.88 -8.23 15.34
N LEU A 127 6.49 -8.23 14.17
CA LEU A 127 7.32 -7.11 13.70
C LEU A 127 6.52 -6.07 12.92
N ILE A 128 5.25 -6.31 12.69
CA ILE A 128 4.37 -5.38 12.00
C ILE A 128 3.70 -4.50 13.03
N HIS A 129 3.90 -3.19 12.91
CA HIS A 129 3.37 -2.20 13.84
C HIS A 129 2.14 -1.54 13.25
N ILE A 130 1.08 -1.58 13.98
CA ILE A 130 -0.20 -1.01 13.55
C ILE A 130 -0.48 0.26 14.33
#